data_12104ec46ded8d18b3d5447228691b4d
#
_entry.id   12104ec46ded8d18b3d5447228691b4d
#
_cell.length_a   1.000
_cell.length_b   1.000
_cell.length_c   1.000
_cell.angle_alpha   90.00
_cell.angle_beta   90.00
_cell.angle_gamma   90.00
#
_symmetry.space_group_name_H-M   'P 1'
#
loop_
_entity.id
_entity.type
_entity.pdbx_description
1 polymer ?
#
loop_
_entity_poly.entity_id
_entity_poly.type
_entity_poly.pdbx_seq_one_letter_code
_entity_poly.pdbx_strand_id
1 'polypeptide(L)'
;MQPSTVVILGSTGSIGTQGLDVISRHLDRFTVTGLAAGGAHVELLAQQAAKFHVPTVAIFYKEAVPALREALEQVGAGNVNITAGPDAVTAMAGSGADVVLNGITGSIGLEPSIAALQAGSQLALANKESVVAGGHLLFSAQVRDKQINPVDSEHSAIWQSLRSGTHGEVSKLVVTASGGPFRGWKRDQMTDITPEQALNHPTWNMGPVVTINSSTLMNKGLEVIEASRLFDVPPSRIDVTVHPQSIVHSMVEFRDGATIAQASPPDMRLPIALGLSAPERLGNVAAACDWTKAATWTFEPLDNEAFPAVNLARHCLESSEKHTAVLNAANEQAVHAFLEHRLPYLGIVDTVREVLDEMDAELRGNPLFASVEEMSRLEQEARARADKLINK
;
A
#
# COMPACT_ATOMS: atom_id res chain seq x y z
N MET A 1 -3.08 17.57 -26.29
CA MET A 1 -3.46 16.17 -25.99
C MET A 1 -4.75 16.22 -25.20
N GLN A 2 -5.62 15.21 -25.33
CA GLN A 2 -6.78 15.12 -24.42
C GLN A 2 -6.27 14.76 -23.02
N PRO A 3 -6.88 15.30 -21.96
CA PRO A 3 -6.55 14.89 -20.58
C PRO A 3 -6.78 13.40 -20.36
N SER A 4 -5.89 12.75 -19.63
CA SER A 4 -6.03 11.35 -19.27
C SER A 4 -7.21 11.18 -18.29
N THR A 5 -8.04 10.18 -18.52
CA THR A 5 -9.16 9.82 -17.65
C THR A 5 -8.66 9.06 -16.42
N VAL A 6 -9.14 9.43 -15.23
CA VAL A 6 -8.69 8.86 -13.96
C VAL A 6 -9.88 8.38 -13.14
N VAL A 7 -9.79 7.15 -12.64
CA VAL A 7 -10.64 6.62 -11.57
C VAL A 7 -9.83 6.55 -10.29
N ILE A 8 -10.43 6.95 -9.17
CA ILE A 8 -9.78 6.90 -7.85
C ILE A 8 -10.59 6.00 -6.92
N LEU A 9 -9.97 4.93 -6.47
CA LEU A 9 -10.51 3.99 -5.50
C LEU A 9 -9.96 4.33 -4.11
N GLY A 10 -10.83 4.46 -3.11
CA GLY A 10 -10.49 4.98 -1.79
C GLY A 10 -10.31 6.50 -1.78
N SER A 11 -11.15 7.25 -2.52
CA SER A 11 -10.98 8.69 -2.78
C SER A 11 -11.02 9.56 -1.52
N THR A 12 -11.71 9.14 -0.47
CA THR A 12 -11.80 9.86 0.81
C THR A 12 -10.67 9.51 1.79
N GLY A 13 -9.84 8.51 1.46
CA GLY A 13 -8.65 8.14 2.24
C GLY A 13 -7.44 9.05 1.95
N SER A 14 -6.35 8.81 2.66
CA SER A 14 -5.11 9.61 2.56
C SER A 14 -4.55 9.66 1.13
N ILE A 15 -4.46 8.53 0.44
CA ILE A 15 -3.96 8.45 -0.94
C ILE A 15 -4.92 9.13 -1.90
N GLY A 16 -6.22 8.86 -1.79
CA GLY A 16 -7.23 9.44 -2.67
C GLY A 16 -7.32 10.96 -2.58
N THR A 17 -7.30 11.52 -1.37
CA THR A 17 -7.32 12.99 -1.16
C THR A 17 -6.06 13.66 -1.70
N GLN A 18 -4.89 13.06 -1.52
CA GLN A 18 -3.64 13.56 -2.08
C GLN A 18 -3.58 13.40 -3.61
N GLY A 19 -4.15 12.32 -4.16
CA GLY A 19 -4.30 12.15 -5.60
C GLY A 19 -5.17 13.23 -6.22
N LEU A 20 -6.30 13.55 -5.58
CA LEU A 20 -7.16 14.66 -6.01
C LEU A 20 -6.50 16.04 -5.84
N ASP A 21 -5.64 16.22 -4.82
CA ASP A 21 -4.84 17.45 -4.70
C ASP A 21 -3.87 17.60 -5.87
N VAL A 22 -3.15 16.54 -6.24
CA VAL A 22 -2.28 16.53 -7.42
C VAL A 22 -3.07 16.85 -8.70
N ILE A 23 -4.19 16.15 -8.93
CA ILE A 23 -5.03 16.37 -10.12
C ILE A 23 -5.58 17.79 -10.17
N SER A 24 -5.97 18.37 -9.03
CA SER A 24 -6.51 19.73 -8.97
C SER A 24 -5.54 20.82 -9.46
N ARG A 25 -4.24 20.54 -9.43
CA ARG A 25 -3.17 21.42 -9.91
C ARG A 25 -2.81 21.15 -11.38
N HIS A 26 -3.38 20.11 -11.99
CA HIS A 26 -3.06 19.64 -13.33
C HIS A 26 -4.30 19.25 -14.14
N LEU A 27 -5.36 20.09 -14.09
CA LEU A 27 -6.64 19.82 -14.77
C LEU A 27 -6.52 19.81 -16.29
N ASP A 28 -5.47 20.38 -16.84
CA ASP A 28 -5.11 20.27 -18.25
C ASP A 28 -4.59 18.87 -18.66
N ARG A 29 -4.19 18.07 -17.66
CA ARG A 29 -3.59 16.74 -17.85
C ARG A 29 -4.55 15.61 -17.49
N PHE A 30 -5.51 15.83 -16.58
CA PHE A 30 -6.35 14.79 -16.01
C PHE A 30 -7.83 15.18 -15.96
N THR A 31 -8.69 14.20 -16.19
CA THR A 31 -10.14 14.27 -15.96
C THR A 31 -10.55 13.12 -15.04
N VAL A 32 -11.14 13.42 -13.89
CA VAL A 32 -11.65 12.40 -12.97
C VAL A 32 -13.01 11.90 -13.46
N THR A 33 -13.08 10.61 -13.81
CA THR A 33 -14.30 9.99 -14.37
C THR A 33 -15.06 9.12 -13.37
N GLY A 34 -14.42 8.73 -12.26
CA GLY A 34 -15.04 7.93 -11.21
C GLY A 34 -14.34 8.08 -9.87
N LEU A 35 -15.12 8.08 -8.80
CA LEU A 35 -14.61 8.05 -7.42
C LEU A 35 -15.29 6.90 -6.68
N ALA A 36 -14.50 6.10 -5.97
CA ALA A 36 -15.01 5.06 -5.08
C ALA A 36 -14.55 5.28 -3.64
N ALA A 37 -15.45 5.01 -2.69
CA ALA A 37 -15.16 5.09 -1.25
C ALA A 37 -15.93 4.03 -0.45
N GLY A 38 -15.50 3.79 0.81
CA GLY A 38 -16.18 2.86 1.70
C GLY A 38 -17.57 3.33 2.10
N GLY A 39 -17.69 4.57 2.57
CA GLY A 39 -18.97 5.15 3.02
C GLY A 39 -18.88 5.87 4.38
N ALA A 40 -17.72 5.88 5.04
CA ALA A 40 -17.55 6.56 6.32
C ALA A 40 -17.54 8.11 6.21
N HIS A 41 -17.21 8.65 5.02
CA HIS A 41 -17.06 10.10 4.78
C HIS A 41 -17.82 10.51 3.53
N VAL A 42 -19.15 10.38 3.55
CA VAL A 42 -20.04 10.63 2.39
C VAL A 42 -20.06 12.10 1.99
N GLU A 43 -19.96 13.02 2.96
CA GLU A 43 -19.91 14.48 2.71
C GLU A 43 -18.64 14.83 1.91
N LEU A 44 -17.49 14.26 2.27
CA LEU A 44 -16.25 14.48 1.56
C LEU A 44 -16.33 13.90 0.13
N LEU A 45 -16.91 12.70 -0.04
CA LEU A 45 -17.12 12.10 -1.36
C LEU A 45 -17.99 12.98 -2.24
N ALA A 46 -19.09 13.53 -1.69
CA ALA A 46 -19.99 14.44 -2.40
C ALA A 46 -19.25 15.74 -2.82
N GLN A 47 -18.47 16.35 -1.92
CA GLN A 47 -17.67 17.54 -2.23
C GLN A 47 -16.63 17.24 -3.34
N GLN A 48 -15.97 16.07 -3.29
CA GLN A 48 -15.03 15.65 -4.32
C GLN A 48 -15.76 15.48 -5.67
N ALA A 49 -16.90 14.80 -5.69
CA ALA A 49 -17.69 14.59 -6.90
C ALA A 49 -18.14 15.92 -7.53
N ALA A 50 -18.61 16.86 -6.74
CA ALA A 50 -19.01 18.19 -7.19
C ALA A 50 -17.82 18.99 -7.72
N LYS A 51 -16.69 19.02 -6.97
CA LYS A 51 -15.48 19.80 -7.34
C LYS A 51 -14.87 19.35 -8.66
N PHE A 52 -14.85 18.04 -8.92
CA PHE A 52 -14.22 17.45 -10.12
C PHE A 52 -15.24 17.12 -11.21
N HIS A 53 -16.52 17.47 -11.03
CA HIS A 53 -17.61 17.21 -11.98
C HIS A 53 -17.71 15.72 -12.36
N VAL A 54 -17.55 14.83 -11.37
CA VAL A 54 -17.47 13.39 -11.59
C VAL A 54 -18.84 12.84 -11.96
N PRO A 55 -19.00 12.10 -13.08
CA PRO A 55 -20.30 11.59 -13.50
C PRO A 55 -20.85 10.44 -12.64
N THR A 56 -19.94 9.66 -12.01
CA THR A 56 -20.33 8.44 -11.27
C THR A 56 -19.48 8.29 -10.01
N VAL A 57 -20.15 7.93 -8.92
CA VAL A 57 -19.50 7.51 -7.67
C VAL A 57 -19.89 6.08 -7.32
N ALA A 58 -18.96 5.31 -6.76
CA ALA A 58 -19.22 3.99 -6.21
C ALA A 58 -19.04 3.99 -4.69
N ILE A 59 -19.97 3.39 -3.97
CA ILE A 59 -19.89 3.27 -2.52
C ILE A 59 -19.89 1.80 -2.12
N PHE A 60 -18.92 1.39 -1.31
CA PHE A 60 -18.75 -0.02 -0.96
C PHE A 60 -19.90 -0.52 -0.07
N TYR A 61 -20.23 0.23 0.99
CA TYR A 61 -21.31 -0.12 1.91
C TYR A 61 -22.63 0.46 1.43
N LYS A 62 -23.56 -0.40 1.01
CA LYS A 62 -24.88 -0.02 0.44
C LYS A 62 -25.72 0.83 1.40
N GLU A 63 -25.53 0.64 2.68
CA GLU A 63 -26.24 1.35 3.76
C GLU A 63 -25.94 2.85 3.76
N ALA A 64 -24.81 3.28 3.21
CA ALA A 64 -24.43 4.68 3.12
C ALA A 64 -25.05 5.42 1.91
N VAL A 65 -25.74 4.73 0.99
CA VAL A 65 -26.33 5.33 -0.22
C VAL A 65 -27.33 6.46 0.09
N PRO A 66 -28.27 6.33 1.06
CA PRO A 66 -29.19 7.43 1.37
C PRO A 66 -28.45 8.70 1.83
N ALA A 67 -27.47 8.57 2.74
CA ALA A 67 -26.68 9.69 3.23
C ALA A 67 -25.83 10.33 2.12
N LEU A 68 -25.24 9.52 1.24
CA LEU A 68 -24.48 10.02 0.08
C LEU A 68 -25.38 10.80 -0.89
N ARG A 69 -26.61 10.35 -1.15
CA ARG A 69 -27.55 11.04 -2.02
C ARG A 69 -27.91 12.42 -1.46
N GLU A 70 -28.22 12.49 -0.17
CA GLU A 70 -28.48 13.75 0.52
C GLU A 70 -27.27 14.71 0.44
N ALA A 71 -26.06 14.19 0.72
CA ALA A 71 -24.84 14.99 0.64
C ALA A 71 -24.56 15.52 -0.77
N LEU A 72 -24.83 14.73 -1.82
CA LEU A 72 -24.70 15.16 -3.21
C LEU A 72 -25.72 16.28 -3.57
N GLU A 73 -26.96 16.16 -3.10
CA GLU A 73 -27.99 17.21 -3.29
C GLU A 73 -27.55 18.51 -2.61
N GLN A 74 -27.03 18.45 -1.39
CA GLN A 74 -26.58 19.62 -0.63
C GLN A 74 -25.44 20.39 -1.32
N VAL A 75 -24.58 19.69 -2.08
CA VAL A 75 -23.48 20.34 -2.84
C VAL A 75 -23.84 20.63 -4.29
N GLY A 76 -25.10 20.48 -4.69
CA GLY A 76 -25.58 20.74 -6.04
C GLY A 76 -25.16 19.70 -7.09
N ALA A 77 -24.80 18.51 -6.66
CA ALA A 77 -24.36 17.39 -7.50
C ALA A 77 -25.36 16.21 -7.51
N GLY A 78 -26.65 16.49 -7.30
CA GLY A 78 -27.70 15.47 -7.23
C GLY A 78 -27.92 14.63 -8.50
N ASN A 79 -27.33 15.05 -9.63
CA ASN A 79 -27.34 14.32 -10.90
C ASN A 79 -26.23 13.26 -11.02
N VAL A 80 -25.30 13.18 -10.06
CA VAL A 80 -24.23 12.19 -10.04
C VAL A 80 -24.82 10.79 -9.89
N ASN A 81 -24.41 9.86 -10.75
CA ASN A 81 -24.86 8.48 -10.68
C ASN A 81 -24.18 7.78 -9.48
N ILE A 82 -24.97 7.11 -8.63
CA ILE A 82 -24.48 6.34 -7.49
C ILE A 82 -24.61 4.86 -7.80
N THR A 83 -23.51 4.14 -7.72
CA THR A 83 -23.46 2.67 -7.72
C THR A 83 -23.02 2.17 -6.34
N ALA A 84 -23.43 0.96 -5.92
CA ALA A 84 -23.18 0.51 -4.55
C ALA A 84 -22.91 -0.99 -4.44
N GLY A 85 -22.05 -1.32 -3.50
CA GLY A 85 -21.59 -2.69 -3.22
C GLY A 85 -20.18 -2.96 -3.75
N PRO A 86 -19.55 -4.08 -3.33
CA PRO A 86 -18.22 -4.48 -3.80
C PRO A 86 -18.11 -4.55 -5.31
N ASP A 87 -19.08 -5.19 -5.96
CA ASP A 87 -19.12 -5.34 -7.43
C ASP A 87 -19.15 -3.99 -8.15
N ALA A 88 -19.81 -2.98 -7.57
CA ALA A 88 -19.86 -1.63 -8.13
C ALA A 88 -18.49 -0.94 -8.10
N VAL A 89 -17.70 -1.16 -7.04
CA VAL A 89 -16.31 -0.65 -6.94
C VAL A 89 -15.42 -1.36 -7.97
N THR A 90 -15.54 -2.67 -8.09
CA THR A 90 -14.82 -3.48 -9.08
C THR A 90 -15.19 -3.09 -10.51
N ALA A 91 -16.48 -2.90 -10.80
CA ALA A 91 -16.95 -2.45 -12.11
C ALA A 91 -16.45 -1.04 -12.45
N MET A 92 -16.38 -0.14 -11.49
CA MET A 92 -15.81 1.20 -11.69
C MET A 92 -14.31 1.12 -12.01
N ALA A 93 -13.55 0.27 -11.32
CA ALA A 93 -12.14 0.04 -11.61
C ALA A 93 -11.94 -0.50 -13.03
N GLY A 94 -12.81 -1.40 -13.48
CA GLY A 94 -12.83 -2.00 -14.82
C GLY A 94 -13.49 -1.15 -15.91
N SER A 95 -13.78 0.14 -15.66
CA SER A 95 -14.48 1.00 -16.64
C SER A 95 -13.66 1.42 -17.86
N GLY A 96 -12.38 1.08 -17.91
CA GLY A 96 -11.49 1.42 -19.02
C GLY A 96 -10.95 2.85 -18.98
N ALA A 97 -10.85 3.46 -17.80
CA ALA A 97 -10.12 4.72 -17.63
C ALA A 97 -8.63 4.55 -17.97
N ASP A 98 -7.98 5.61 -18.44
CA ASP A 98 -6.54 5.55 -18.77
C ASP A 98 -5.70 5.17 -17.55
N VAL A 99 -6.05 5.69 -16.37
CA VAL A 99 -5.37 5.41 -15.10
C VAL A 99 -6.37 5.10 -14.00
N VAL A 100 -6.10 4.07 -13.22
CA VAL A 100 -6.81 3.77 -11.96
C VAL A 100 -5.84 3.94 -10.80
N LEU A 101 -6.12 4.87 -9.88
CA LEU A 101 -5.40 5.01 -8.61
C LEU A 101 -6.11 4.15 -7.56
N ASN A 102 -5.47 3.06 -7.12
CA ASN A 102 -6.02 2.22 -6.06
C ASN A 102 -5.36 2.53 -4.71
N GLY A 103 -6.10 3.24 -3.86
CA GLY A 103 -5.77 3.56 -2.46
C GLY A 103 -6.71 2.88 -1.45
N ILE A 104 -7.38 1.79 -1.83
CA ILE A 104 -8.16 0.95 -0.91
C ILE A 104 -7.19 0.29 0.08
N THR A 105 -7.58 0.13 1.33
CA THR A 105 -6.82 -0.59 2.36
C THR A 105 -7.32 -2.04 2.44
N GLY A 106 -6.39 -2.98 2.61
CA GLY A 106 -6.71 -4.40 2.75
C GLY A 106 -6.85 -5.15 1.42
N SER A 107 -6.93 -6.47 1.52
CA SER A 107 -6.98 -7.39 0.36
C SER A 107 -8.23 -7.23 -0.51
N ILE A 108 -9.28 -6.56 -0.01
CA ILE A 108 -10.47 -6.19 -0.80
C ILE A 108 -10.15 -5.28 -2.01
N GLY A 109 -8.97 -4.66 -2.04
CA GLY A 109 -8.47 -3.89 -3.17
C GLY A 109 -7.97 -4.73 -4.35
N LEU A 110 -7.83 -6.06 -4.20
CA LEU A 110 -7.29 -6.94 -5.22
C LEU A 110 -8.22 -7.08 -6.44
N GLU A 111 -9.50 -7.41 -6.24
CA GLU A 111 -10.45 -7.55 -7.35
C GLU A 111 -10.58 -6.28 -8.19
N PRO A 112 -10.71 -5.07 -7.60
CA PRO A 112 -10.64 -3.83 -8.35
C PRO A 112 -9.32 -3.62 -9.09
N SER A 113 -8.18 -4.03 -8.50
CA SER A 113 -6.87 -3.97 -9.18
C SER A 113 -6.83 -4.87 -10.42
N ILE A 114 -7.31 -6.11 -10.30
CA ILE A 114 -7.42 -7.08 -11.41
C ILE A 114 -8.34 -6.52 -12.50
N ALA A 115 -9.52 -6.00 -12.15
CA ALA A 115 -10.46 -5.43 -13.11
C ALA A 115 -9.86 -4.25 -13.88
N ALA A 116 -9.12 -3.36 -13.21
CA ALA A 116 -8.43 -2.25 -13.86
C ALA A 116 -7.38 -2.74 -14.87
N LEU A 117 -6.57 -3.74 -14.50
CA LEU A 117 -5.55 -4.31 -15.38
C LEU A 117 -6.18 -4.98 -16.62
N GLN A 118 -7.21 -5.80 -16.40
CA GLN A 118 -7.91 -6.49 -17.49
C GLN A 118 -8.61 -5.53 -18.46
N ALA A 119 -9.08 -4.38 -17.96
CA ALA A 119 -9.63 -3.31 -18.80
C ALA A 119 -8.58 -2.50 -19.57
N GLY A 120 -7.28 -2.78 -19.37
CA GLY A 120 -6.19 -2.11 -20.05
C GLY A 120 -5.74 -0.79 -19.40
N SER A 121 -6.30 -0.41 -18.25
CA SER A 121 -5.91 0.78 -17.51
C SER A 121 -4.48 0.67 -16.97
N GLN A 122 -3.76 1.79 -16.89
CA GLN A 122 -2.56 1.86 -16.08
C GLN A 122 -2.97 1.85 -14.61
N LEU A 123 -2.44 0.95 -13.81
CA LEU A 123 -2.74 0.84 -12.38
C LEU A 123 -1.68 1.60 -11.56
N ALA A 124 -2.05 2.75 -10.99
CA ALA A 124 -1.28 3.44 -9.96
C ALA A 124 -1.61 2.78 -8.61
N LEU A 125 -0.76 1.86 -8.16
CA LEU A 125 -1.05 0.94 -7.07
C LEU A 125 -0.46 1.42 -5.75
N ALA A 126 -1.32 1.84 -4.82
CA ALA A 126 -0.98 2.13 -3.43
C ALA A 126 -1.45 1.02 -2.45
N ASN A 127 -2.32 0.11 -2.91
CA ASN A 127 -2.80 -1.02 -2.13
C ASN A 127 -1.76 -2.15 -2.15
N LYS A 128 -0.91 -2.18 -1.14
CA LYS A 128 0.17 -3.17 -1.02
C LYS A 128 -0.36 -4.60 -0.84
N GLU A 129 -1.52 -4.75 -0.24
CA GLU A 129 -2.14 -6.04 0.02
C GLU A 129 -2.50 -6.77 -1.28
N SER A 130 -2.82 -6.04 -2.36
CA SER A 130 -3.00 -6.62 -3.69
C SER A 130 -1.74 -7.35 -4.19
N VAL A 131 -0.56 -6.85 -3.87
CA VAL A 131 0.71 -7.51 -4.22
C VAL A 131 1.04 -8.62 -3.23
N VAL A 132 0.91 -8.34 -1.92
CA VAL A 132 1.32 -9.25 -0.85
C VAL A 132 0.42 -10.48 -0.75
N ALA A 133 -0.89 -10.33 -0.86
CA ALA A 133 -1.84 -11.43 -0.80
C ALA A 133 -2.16 -11.99 -2.20
N GLY A 134 -2.37 -11.11 -3.18
CA GLY A 134 -2.79 -11.50 -4.53
C GLY A 134 -1.70 -12.14 -5.38
N GLY A 135 -0.43 -11.79 -5.15
CA GLY A 135 0.70 -12.41 -5.83
C GLY A 135 0.51 -12.52 -7.36
N HIS A 136 0.70 -13.73 -7.89
CA HIS A 136 0.58 -13.97 -9.33
C HIS A 136 -0.82 -13.67 -9.90
N LEU A 137 -1.90 -13.73 -9.09
CA LEU A 137 -3.25 -13.39 -9.56
C LEU A 137 -3.31 -11.94 -10.05
N LEU A 138 -2.64 -11.02 -9.34
CA LEU A 138 -2.54 -9.64 -9.78
C LEU A 138 -1.69 -9.50 -11.05
N PHE A 139 -0.49 -10.09 -11.06
CA PHE A 139 0.44 -9.92 -12.18
C PHE A 139 -0.03 -10.59 -13.47
N SER A 140 -0.71 -11.74 -13.36
CA SER A 140 -1.29 -12.44 -14.52
C SER A 140 -2.50 -11.71 -15.14
N ALA A 141 -3.10 -10.77 -14.45
CA ALA A 141 -4.20 -9.95 -14.97
C ALA A 141 -3.73 -8.83 -15.92
N GLN A 142 -2.44 -8.56 -15.99
CA GLN A 142 -1.88 -7.57 -16.92
C GLN A 142 -2.10 -7.99 -18.38
N VAL A 143 -2.61 -7.07 -19.20
CA VAL A 143 -2.81 -7.28 -20.65
C VAL A 143 -1.68 -6.68 -21.49
N ARG A 144 -0.73 -5.98 -20.84
CA ARG A 144 0.48 -5.42 -21.43
C ARG A 144 1.58 -5.25 -20.37
N ASP A 145 2.82 -5.19 -20.79
CA ASP A 145 3.97 -4.97 -19.91
C ASP A 145 3.89 -3.62 -19.20
N LYS A 146 4.43 -3.56 -17.98
CA LYS A 146 4.59 -2.33 -17.19
C LYS A 146 3.27 -1.59 -16.92
N GLN A 147 2.20 -2.34 -16.72
CA GLN A 147 0.88 -1.79 -16.48
C GLN A 147 0.66 -1.36 -15.01
N ILE A 148 1.57 -1.72 -14.10
CA ILE A 148 1.51 -1.35 -12.68
C ILE A 148 2.57 -0.30 -12.38
N ASN A 149 2.13 0.87 -11.88
CA ASN A 149 2.99 1.94 -11.37
C ASN A 149 2.94 1.92 -9.84
N PRO A 150 4.03 1.66 -9.13
CA PRO A 150 4.02 1.65 -7.68
C PRO A 150 3.86 3.06 -7.11
N VAL A 151 2.97 3.20 -6.12
CA VAL A 151 2.69 4.45 -5.41
C VAL A 151 3.28 4.45 -4.00
N ASP A 152 3.51 3.29 -3.40
CA ASP A 152 4.27 3.25 -2.14
C ASP A 152 5.63 3.94 -2.33
N SER A 153 6.05 4.78 -1.36
CA SER A 153 7.19 5.68 -1.54
C SER A 153 8.51 4.94 -1.82
N GLU A 154 8.74 3.84 -1.14
CA GLU A 154 9.93 3.01 -1.28
C GLU A 154 9.98 2.31 -2.64
N HIS A 155 8.84 1.77 -3.08
CA HIS A 155 8.77 1.11 -4.39
C HIS A 155 8.83 2.11 -5.54
N SER A 156 8.21 3.27 -5.39
CA SER A 156 8.37 4.38 -6.34
C SER A 156 9.84 4.81 -6.44
N ALA A 157 10.56 4.87 -5.32
CA ALA A 157 11.99 5.21 -5.29
C ALA A 157 12.84 4.17 -6.00
N ILE A 158 12.60 2.87 -5.76
CA ILE A 158 13.26 1.78 -6.47
C ILE A 158 12.98 1.87 -7.96
N TRP A 159 11.71 2.00 -8.35
CA TRP A 159 11.30 2.13 -9.74
C TRP A 159 11.98 3.30 -10.46
N GLN A 160 12.12 4.44 -9.79
CA GLN A 160 12.84 5.59 -10.33
C GLN A 160 14.34 5.32 -10.48
N SER A 161 14.95 4.67 -9.49
CA SER A 161 16.38 4.35 -9.48
C SER A 161 16.74 3.27 -10.51
N LEU A 162 15.85 2.30 -10.76
CA LEU A 162 16.00 1.29 -11.81
C LEU A 162 16.08 1.85 -13.24
N ARG A 163 15.65 3.10 -13.46
CA ARG A 163 15.80 3.76 -14.77
C ARG A 163 17.25 4.09 -15.11
N SER A 164 18.17 3.97 -14.16
CA SER A 164 19.59 4.28 -14.33
C SER A 164 20.43 3.12 -14.89
N GLY A 165 19.82 1.95 -15.08
CA GLY A 165 20.49 0.78 -15.64
C GLY A 165 19.49 -0.28 -16.13
N THR A 166 19.99 -1.44 -16.51
CA THR A 166 19.19 -2.58 -16.89
C THR A 166 18.96 -3.52 -15.70
N HIS A 167 17.90 -4.31 -15.75
CA HIS A 167 17.59 -5.28 -14.69
C HIS A 167 18.75 -6.27 -14.44
N GLY A 168 19.45 -6.70 -15.50
CA GLY A 168 20.60 -7.59 -15.39
C GLY A 168 21.83 -6.97 -14.68
N GLU A 169 21.90 -5.65 -14.55
CA GLU A 169 22.98 -4.94 -13.87
C GLU A 169 22.68 -4.70 -12.39
N VAL A 170 21.47 -4.95 -11.92
CA VAL A 170 21.10 -4.79 -10.51
C VAL A 170 21.82 -5.82 -9.65
N SER A 171 22.57 -5.36 -8.64
CA SER A 171 23.17 -6.20 -7.60
C SER A 171 22.14 -6.50 -6.52
N LYS A 172 21.55 -5.46 -5.92
CA LYS A 172 20.49 -5.58 -4.91
C LYS A 172 19.62 -4.35 -4.85
N LEU A 173 18.45 -4.49 -4.21
CA LEU A 173 17.60 -3.41 -3.79
C LEU A 173 17.87 -3.10 -2.31
N VAL A 174 17.81 -1.83 -1.94
CA VAL A 174 17.95 -1.39 -0.54
C VAL A 174 16.71 -0.59 -0.16
N VAL A 175 15.84 -1.20 0.63
CA VAL A 175 14.59 -0.59 1.12
C VAL A 175 14.89 0.17 2.40
N THR A 176 14.55 1.46 2.47
CA THR A 176 14.73 2.23 3.69
C THR A 176 13.51 2.14 4.62
N ALA A 177 13.74 2.24 5.91
CA ALA A 177 12.71 2.30 6.95
C ALA A 177 12.95 3.52 7.84
N SER A 178 11.88 4.20 8.27
CA SER A 178 12.01 5.26 9.31
C SER A 178 12.50 4.70 10.66
N GLY A 179 12.27 3.41 10.89
CA GLY A 179 12.53 2.72 12.16
C GLY A 179 11.38 2.81 13.16
N GLY A 180 10.33 3.57 12.83
CA GLY A 180 9.17 3.73 13.72
C GLY A 180 9.47 4.47 15.02
N PRO A 181 8.49 4.57 15.94
CA PRO A 181 8.64 5.30 17.21
C PRO A 181 9.54 4.59 18.23
N PHE A 182 9.80 3.30 18.08
CA PHE A 182 10.57 2.48 19.03
C PHE A 182 11.96 2.11 18.53
N ARG A 183 12.49 2.84 17.55
CA ARG A 183 13.85 2.64 17.05
C ARG A 183 14.87 2.65 18.17
N GLY A 184 15.75 1.62 18.22
CA GLY A 184 16.77 1.44 19.25
C GLY A 184 16.27 0.78 20.55
N TRP A 185 14.97 0.51 20.70
CA TRP A 185 14.44 -0.23 21.83
C TRP A 185 14.74 -1.73 21.69
N LYS A 186 14.96 -2.38 22.83
CA LYS A 186 15.05 -3.83 22.92
C LYS A 186 13.68 -4.45 23.21
N ARG A 187 13.52 -5.73 22.91
CA ARG A 187 12.23 -6.43 23.04
C ARG A 187 11.63 -6.34 24.48
N ASP A 188 12.46 -6.43 25.50
CA ASP A 188 12.07 -6.32 26.91
C ASP A 188 11.54 -4.92 27.30
N GLN A 189 11.95 -3.89 26.58
CA GLN A 189 11.46 -2.52 26.77
C GLN A 189 10.09 -2.27 26.11
N MET A 190 9.63 -3.18 25.25
CA MET A 190 8.42 -3.04 24.44
C MET A 190 7.19 -3.77 25.01
N THR A 191 7.27 -4.30 26.22
CA THR A 191 6.19 -5.10 26.85
C THR A 191 4.93 -4.29 27.13
N ASP A 192 5.06 -3.02 27.49
CA ASP A 192 3.96 -2.17 27.97
C ASP A 192 3.61 -1.04 26.99
N ILE A 193 3.97 -1.18 25.70
CA ILE A 193 3.63 -0.20 24.67
C ILE A 193 2.11 -0.16 24.47
N THR A 194 1.55 1.07 24.52
CA THR A 194 0.13 1.30 24.25
C THR A 194 -0.14 1.66 22.79
N PRO A 195 -1.39 1.52 22.31
CA PRO A 195 -1.78 1.97 20.98
C PRO A 195 -1.43 3.44 20.70
N GLU A 196 -1.64 4.32 21.66
CA GLU A 196 -1.37 5.76 21.52
C GLU A 196 0.14 6.03 21.32
N GLN A 197 1.00 5.30 22.02
CA GLN A 197 2.45 5.38 21.84
C GLN A 197 2.87 4.88 20.44
N ALA A 198 2.31 3.77 20.00
CA ALA A 198 2.62 3.17 18.71
C ALA A 198 2.07 3.99 17.52
N LEU A 199 0.96 4.71 17.72
CA LEU A 199 0.39 5.63 16.73
C LEU A 199 1.16 6.94 16.58
N ASN A 200 2.05 7.28 17.51
CA ASN A 200 2.85 8.50 17.46
C ASN A 200 4.09 8.35 16.54
N HIS A 201 3.86 8.28 15.24
CA HIS A 201 4.94 8.12 14.28
C HIS A 201 5.77 9.41 14.15
N PRO A 202 7.13 9.35 14.18
CA PRO A 202 7.98 10.54 14.24
C PRO A 202 8.00 11.38 12.95
N THR A 203 7.68 10.80 11.80
CA THR A 203 7.91 11.42 10.48
C THR A 203 6.66 11.47 9.61
N TRP A 204 5.85 10.41 9.59
CA TRP A 204 4.72 10.24 8.68
C TRP A 204 3.38 10.36 9.39
N ASN A 205 2.41 10.99 8.71
CA ASN A 205 1.01 10.98 9.13
C ASN A 205 0.24 9.97 8.25
N MET A 206 -0.03 8.80 8.79
CA MET A 206 -0.61 7.66 8.07
C MET A 206 -1.86 7.15 8.78
N GLY A 207 -2.61 6.27 8.10
CA GLY A 207 -3.71 5.54 8.72
C GLY A 207 -3.23 4.65 9.89
N PRO A 208 -4.12 4.33 10.86
CA PRO A 208 -3.73 3.64 12.09
C PRO A 208 -3.06 2.28 11.82
N VAL A 209 -3.59 1.45 10.92
CA VAL A 209 -3.02 0.13 10.61
C VAL A 209 -1.59 0.25 10.07
N VAL A 210 -1.36 1.14 9.10
CA VAL A 210 -0.02 1.36 8.52
C VAL A 210 0.94 1.92 9.56
N THR A 211 0.47 2.77 10.47
CA THR A 211 1.29 3.35 11.56
C THR A 211 1.73 2.25 12.54
N ILE A 212 0.83 1.35 12.95
CA ILE A 212 1.19 0.20 13.78
C ILE A 212 2.15 -0.73 13.04
N ASN A 213 1.89 -1.03 11.76
CA ASN A 213 2.79 -1.82 10.93
C ASN A 213 4.19 -1.19 10.80
N SER A 214 4.28 0.13 10.75
CA SER A 214 5.56 0.86 10.78
C SER A 214 6.25 0.67 12.13
N SER A 215 5.53 0.74 13.25
CA SER A 215 6.08 0.59 14.60
C SER A 215 6.69 -0.79 14.85
N THR A 216 6.06 -1.85 14.33
CA THR A 216 6.50 -3.25 14.43
C THR A 216 7.50 -3.65 13.34
N LEU A 217 7.76 -2.78 12.36
CA LEU A 217 8.46 -3.05 11.12
C LEU A 217 7.78 -4.12 10.22
N MET A 218 6.53 -4.49 10.52
CA MET A 218 5.73 -5.33 9.61
C MET A 218 5.51 -4.65 8.27
N ASN A 219 5.27 -3.32 8.27
CA ASN A 219 5.17 -2.57 7.01
C ASN A 219 6.39 -2.81 6.12
N LYS A 220 7.59 -2.82 6.71
CA LYS A 220 8.83 -3.08 5.97
C LYS A 220 8.95 -4.53 5.52
N GLY A 221 8.41 -5.47 6.30
CA GLY A 221 8.28 -6.87 5.87
C GLY A 221 7.39 -7.02 4.64
N LEU A 222 6.21 -6.37 4.65
CA LEU A 222 5.30 -6.34 3.49
C LEU A 222 5.95 -5.70 2.28
N GLU A 223 6.70 -4.63 2.46
CA GLU A 223 7.42 -3.95 1.38
C GLU A 223 8.57 -4.78 0.78
N VAL A 224 9.21 -5.64 1.55
CA VAL A 224 10.18 -6.61 1.00
C VAL A 224 9.47 -7.60 0.06
N ILE A 225 8.27 -8.06 0.43
CA ILE A 225 7.46 -8.93 -0.44
C ILE A 225 7.06 -8.19 -1.72
N GLU A 226 6.58 -6.95 -1.59
CA GLU A 226 6.23 -6.13 -2.76
C GLU A 226 7.42 -5.87 -3.68
N ALA A 227 8.56 -5.44 -3.13
CA ALA A 227 9.77 -5.16 -3.91
C ALA A 227 10.22 -6.40 -4.70
N SER A 228 10.19 -7.57 -4.07
CA SER A 228 10.53 -8.82 -4.74
C SER A 228 9.63 -9.10 -5.93
N ARG A 229 8.32 -8.93 -5.76
CA ARG A 229 7.33 -9.24 -6.80
C ARG A 229 7.23 -8.18 -7.88
N LEU A 230 7.27 -6.89 -7.52
CA LEU A 230 7.17 -5.78 -8.47
C LEU A 230 8.40 -5.68 -9.39
N PHE A 231 9.57 -6.03 -8.87
CA PHE A 231 10.84 -5.83 -9.58
C PHE A 231 11.55 -7.13 -9.96
N ASP A 232 10.92 -8.28 -9.71
CA ASP A 232 11.48 -9.60 -10.01
C ASP A 232 12.91 -9.78 -9.44
N VAL A 233 13.09 -9.43 -8.16
CA VAL A 233 14.35 -9.56 -7.42
C VAL A 233 14.15 -10.50 -6.24
N PRO A 234 14.96 -11.57 -6.11
CA PRO A 234 14.79 -12.53 -5.03
C PRO A 234 15.02 -11.86 -3.66
N PRO A 235 14.33 -12.31 -2.58
CA PRO A 235 14.42 -11.69 -1.26
C PRO A 235 15.83 -11.67 -0.68
N SER A 236 16.71 -12.59 -1.08
CA SER A 236 18.12 -12.61 -0.71
C SER A 236 18.93 -11.43 -1.28
N ARG A 237 18.38 -10.71 -2.26
CA ARG A 237 18.99 -9.53 -2.88
C ARG A 237 18.22 -8.25 -2.53
N ILE A 238 17.46 -8.25 -1.45
CA ILE A 238 16.73 -7.08 -0.95
C ILE A 238 17.19 -6.80 0.48
N ASP A 239 18.00 -5.77 0.67
CA ASP A 239 18.43 -5.32 1.99
C ASP A 239 17.42 -4.32 2.58
N VAL A 240 17.40 -4.23 3.92
CA VAL A 240 16.64 -3.21 4.65
C VAL A 240 17.59 -2.41 5.52
N THR A 241 17.51 -1.09 5.43
CA THR A 241 18.29 -0.17 6.28
C THR A 241 17.38 0.86 6.95
N VAL A 242 17.68 1.24 8.18
CA VAL A 242 16.93 2.26 8.90
C VAL A 242 17.50 3.64 8.56
N HIS A 243 16.63 4.52 8.06
CA HIS A 243 16.93 5.91 7.71
C HIS A 243 15.90 6.85 8.35
N PRO A 244 16.17 7.33 9.58
CA PRO A 244 15.16 8.03 10.39
C PRO A 244 14.64 9.32 9.77
N GLN A 245 15.46 10.02 8.98
CA GLN A 245 15.07 11.28 8.35
C GLN A 245 14.07 11.07 7.20
N SER A 246 13.94 9.84 6.67
CA SER A 246 13.04 9.48 5.56
C SER A 246 13.18 10.41 4.34
N ILE A 247 14.40 10.89 4.05
CA ILE A 247 14.71 11.71 2.86
C ILE A 247 15.09 10.81 1.69
N VAL A 248 15.91 9.78 1.92
CA VAL A 248 16.17 8.72 0.94
C VAL A 248 15.11 7.65 1.11
N HIS A 249 14.26 7.48 0.10
CA HIS A 249 13.11 6.57 0.19
C HIS A 249 13.45 5.11 -0.17
N SER A 250 14.41 4.88 -1.03
CA SER A 250 15.06 3.58 -1.29
C SER A 250 16.18 3.75 -2.30
N MET A 251 16.95 2.68 -2.52
CA MET A 251 18.14 2.70 -3.37
C MET A 251 18.23 1.41 -4.20
N VAL A 252 18.94 1.49 -5.32
CA VAL A 252 19.34 0.34 -6.14
C VAL A 252 20.85 0.31 -6.22
N GLU A 253 21.46 -0.79 -5.81
CA GLU A 253 22.88 -1.05 -5.98
C GLU A 253 23.10 -1.83 -7.27
N PHE A 254 24.04 -1.37 -8.09
CA PHE A 254 24.42 -1.99 -9.34
C PHE A 254 25.72 -2.81 -9.20
N ARG A 255 25.99 -3.69 -10.16
CA ARG A 255 27.15 -4.62 -10.14
C ARG A 255 28.52 -3.95 -10.13
N ASP A 256 28.60 -2.72 -10.60
CA ASP A 256 29.83 -1.91 -10.57
C ASP A 256 30.07 -1.25 -9.20
N GLY A 257 29.17 -1.45 -8.24
CA GLY A 257 29.24 -0.86 -6.90
C GLY A 257 28.55 0.50 -6.79
N ALA A 258 28.02 1.06 -7.89
CA ALA A 258 27.26 2.30 -7.82
C ALA A 258 25.92 2.08 -7.11
N THR A 259 25.53 3.03 -6.26
CA THR A 259 24.20 3.05 -5.62
C THR A 259 23.44 4.29 -6.08
N ILE A 260 22.27 4.07 -6.68
CA ILE A 260 21.37 5.15 -7.11
C ILE A 260 20.19 5.23 -6.14
N ALA A 261 19.94 6.43 -5.63
CA ALA A 261 18.91 6.69 -4.63
C ALA A 261 17.93 7.77 -5.10
N GLN A 262 16.66 7.62 -4.76
CA GLN A 262 15.70 8.72 -4.86
C GLN A 262 15.61 9.42 -3.51
N ALA A 263 15.77 10.75 -3.50
CA ALA A 263 15.70 11.57 -2.32
C ALA A 263 14.69 12.72 -2.50
N SER A 264 13.84 12.92 -1.50
CA SER A 264 12.88 14.03 -1.39
C SER A 264 12.39 14.16 0.05
N PRO A 265 11.88 15.32 0.49
CA PRO A 265 11.11 15.39 1.72
C PRO A 265 9.94 14.40 1.70
N PRO A 266 9.51 13.87 2.87
CA PRO A 266 8.41 12.91 2.95
C PRO A 266 7.09 13.54 2.48
N ASP A 267 6.63 13.15 1.28
CA ASP A 267 5.38 13.64 0.68
C ASP A 267 4.83 12.62 -0.32
N MET A 268 3.71 11.99 0.01
CA MET A 268 3.09 10.97 -0.83
C MET A 268 2.57 11.52 -2.17
N ARG A 269 2.39 12.83 -2.31
CA ARG A 269 1.99 13.43 -3.59
C ARG A 269 3.01 13.18 -4.69
N LEU A 270 4.31 13.06 -4.34
CA LEU A 270 5.35 12.79 -5.32
C LEU A 270 5.23 11.40 -5.97
N PRO A 271 5.18 10.28 -5.25
CA PRO A 271 4.96 8.96 -5.85
C PRO A 271 3.55 8.82 -6.46
N ILE A 272 2.51 9.44 -5.88
CA ILE A 272 1.17 9.46 -6.47
C ILE A 272 1.20 10.16 -7.84
N ALA A 273 1.80 11.34 -7.94
CA ALA A 273 1.90 12.08 -9.19
C ALA A 273 2.62 11.27 -10.26
N LEU A 274 3.74 10.62 -9.90
CA LEU A 274 4.47 9.77 -10.84
C LEU A 274 3.66 8.52 -11.22
N GLY A 275 2.90 7.94 -10.29
CA GLY A 275 1.98 6.83 -10.57
C GLY A 275 0.91 7.20 -11.59
N LEU A 276 0.39 8.42 -11.51
CA LEU A 276 -0.64 8.95 -12.41
C LEU A 276 -0.11 9.36 -13.78
N SER A 277 1.14 9.86 -13.86
CA SER A 277 1.65 10.55 -15.07
C SER A 277 2.79 9.83 -15.78
N ALA A 278 3.26 8.70 -15.27
CA ALA A 278 4.41 8.02 -15.84
C ALA A 278 4.27 7.78 -17.36
N PRO A 279 5.37 7.91 -18.10
CA PRO A 279 6.75 8.09 -17.67
C PRO A 279 7.15 9.54 -17.33
N GLU A 280 6.26 10.50 -17.50
CA GLU A 280 6.52 11.92 -17.30
C GLU A 280 6.52 12.31 -15.82
N ARG A 281 7.22 13.41 -15.49
CA ARG A 281 7.17 14.03 -14.16
C ARG A 281 6.36 15.33 -14.24
N LEU A 282 5.40 15.47 -13.35
CA LEU A 282 4.65 16.72 -13.19
C LEU A 282 5.48 17.75 -12.42
N GLY A 283 5.32 19.02 -12.76
CA GLY A 283 5.89 20.12 -11.98
C GLY A 283 5.04 20.46 -10.75
N ASN A 284 5.61 21.18 -9.79
CA ASN A 284 4.89 21.74 -8.62
C ASN A 284 4.08 20.71 -7.78
N VAL A 285 4.60 19.50 -7.63
CA VAL A 285 3.93 18.43 -6.90
C VAL A 285 4.24 18.50 -5.39
N ALA A 286 5.54 18.54 -5.05
CA ALA A 286 6.04 18.52 -3.69
C ALA A 286 7.26 19.44 -3.57
N ALA A 287 7.64 19.79 -2.33
CA ALA A 287 8.85 20.57 -2.07
C ALA A 287 10.10 19.74 -2.44
N ALA A 288 11.10 20.41 -2.99
CA ALA A 288 12.43 19.83 -3.21
C ALA A 288 13.27 19.87 -1.92
N CYS A 289 14.33 19.06 -1.86
CA CYS A 289 15.35 19.21 -0.83
C CYS A 289 16.04 20.58 -0.96
N ASP A 290 16.33 21.20 0.17
CA ASP A 290 17.05 22.46 0.22
C ASP A 290 18.57 22.21 0.30
N TRP A 291 19.22 22.20 -0.87
CA TRP A 291 20.66 21.96 -0.98
C TRP A 291 21.54 23.14 -0.57
N THR A 292 20.92 24.26 -0.16
CA THR A 292 21.65 25.43 0.37
C THR A 292 21.97 25.31 1.85
N LYS A 293 21.39 24.32 2.53
CA LYS A 293 21.58 24.06 3.95
C LYS A 293 22.39 22.79 4.17
N ALA A 294 23.20 22.79 5.22
CA ALA A 294 23.86 21.57 5.67
C ALA A 294 22.83 20.56 6.17
N ALA A 295 22.98 19.30 5.78
CA ALA A 295 22.13 18.21 6.22
C ALA A 295 22.98 16.97 6.55
N THR A 296 22.53 16.19 7.51
CA THR A 296 23.13 14.89 7.86
C THR A 296 22.08 13.81 7.68
N TRP A 297 22.40 12.80 6.90
CA TRP A 297 21.56 11.62 6.70
C TRP A 297 22.26 10.42 7.29
N THR A 298 21.54 9.64 8.09
CA THR A 298 22.07 8.47 8.78
C THR A 298 21.40 7.21 8.30
N PHE A 299 22.17 6.13 8.25
CA PHE A 299 21.70 4.79 7.90
C PHE A 299 22.20 3.83 8.99
N GLU A 300 21.28 3.03 9.53
CA GLU A 300 21.53 2.11 10.63
C GLU A 300 21.11 0.70 10.22
N PRO A 301 21.81 -0.34 10.70
CA PRO A 301 21.39 -1.72 10.45
C PRO A 301 20.05 -2.00 11.16
N LEU A 302 19.26 -2.90 10.57
CA LEU A 302 18.01 -3.37 11.17
C LEU A 302 18.31 -4.29 12.37
N ASP A 303 17.65 -4.04 13.52
CA ASP A 303 17.68 -4.95 14.67
C ASP A 303 16.60 -6.04 14.51
N ASN A 304 16.99 -7.17 13.90
CA ASN A 304 16.07 -8.29 13.66
C ASN A 304 15.69 -9.08 14.92
N GLU A 305 16.40 -8.90 16.04
CA GLU A 305 16.04 -9.54 17.31
C GLU A 305 14.91 -8.78 17.99
N ALA A 306 15.02 -7.45 18.03
CA ALA A 306 13.98 -6.60 18.57
C ALA A 306 12.74 -6.56 17.66
N PHE A 307 12.92 -6.55 16.33
CA PHE A 307 11.87 -6.42 15.32
C PHE A 307 11.92 -7.58 14.29
N PRO A 308 11.35 -8.75 14.61
CA PRO A 308 11.49 -9.96 13.79
C PRO A 308 10.59 -9.99 12.54
N ALA A 309 9.72 -8.99 12.34
CA ALA A 309 8.70 -8.99 11.29
C ALA A 309 9.28 -9.09 9.87
N VAL A 310 10.42 -8.42 9.59
CA VAL A 310 11.07 -8.46 8.28
C VAL A 310 11.58 -9.86 7.95
N ASN A 311 12.21 -10.54 8.91
CA ASN A 311 12.67 -11.91 8.71
C ASN A 311 11.51 -12.89 8.54
N LEU A 312 10.40 -12.68 9.29
CA LEU A 312 9.19 -13.48 9.13
C LEU A 312 8.58 -13.31 7.72
N ALA A 313 8.52 -12.08 7.22
CA ALA A 313 8.02 -11.79 5.87
C ALA A 313 8.92 -12.42 4.78
N ARG A 314 10.26 -12.40 4.94
CA ARG A 314 11.19 -13.08 4.04
C ARG A 314 10.94 -14.59 4.01
N HIS A 315 10.80 -15.21 5.17
CA HIS A 315 10.50 -16.64 5.27
C HIS A 315 9.18 -16.99 4.55
N CYS A 316 8.13 -16.20 4.75
CA CYS A 316 6.85 -16.40 4.04
C CYS A 316 7.02 -16.28 2.52
N LEU A 317 7.74 -15.28 2.05
CA LEU A 317 7.97 -15.06 0.62
C LEU A 317 8.75 -16.21 -0.03
N GLU A 318 9.74 -16.77 0.68
CA GLU A 318 10.54 -17.92 0.23
C GLU A 318 9.73 -19.24 0.27
N SER A 319 8.69 -19.29 1.13
CA SER A 319 7.85 -20.50 1.30
C SER A 319 6.78 -20.61 0.22
N SER A 320 5.84 -19.67 0.14
CA SER A 320 4.80 -19.62 -0.92
C SER A 320 3.97 -18.35 -0.87
N GLU A 321 3.17 -18.10 -1.93
CA GLU A 321 2.20 -17.01 -1.93
C GLU A 321 1.11 -17.17 -0.86
N LYS A 322 0.77 -18.39 -0.50
CA LYS A 322 -0.18 -18.69 0.57
C LYS A 322 0.33 -18.23 1.94
N HIS A 323 1.64 -18.39 2.19
CA HIS A 323 2.24 -17.89 3.43
C HIS A 323 2.20 -16.35 3.51
N THR A 324 2.43 -15.64 2.41
CA THR A 324 2.36 -14.17 2.43
C THR A 324 0.93 -13.66 2.61
N ALA A 325 -0.09 -14.36 2.08
CA ALA A 325 -1.49 -14.02 2.32
C ALA A 325 -1.90 -14.27 3.78
N VAL A 326 -1.48 -15.41 4.37
CA VAL A 326 -1.71 -15.71 5.79
C VAL A 326 -1.01 -14.69 6.70
N LEU A 327 0.25 -14.35 6.43
CA LEU A 327 0.98 -13.30 7.14
C LEU A 327 0.20 -11.99 7.15
N ASN A 328 -0.29 -11.56 5.98
CA ASN A 328 -1.05 -10.30 5.86
C ASN A 328 -2.36 -10.36 6.66
N ALA A 329 -3.16 -11.40 6.48
CA ALA A 329 -4.46 -11.55 7.14
C ALA A 329 -4.35 -11.67 8.66
N ALA A 330 -3.39 -12.45 9.15
CA ALA A 330 -3.12 -12.58 10.59
C ALA A 330 -2.62 -11.27 11.21
N ASN A 331 -1.76 -10.53 10.48
CA ASN A 331 -1.26 -9.24 10.92
C ASN A 331 -2.39 -8.20 11.03
N GLU A 332 -3.27 -8.10 10.02
CA GLU A 332 -4.42 -7.18 10.09
C GLU A 332 -5.25 -7.43 11.34
N GLN A 333 -5.55 -8.71 11.64
CA GLN A 333 -6.34 -9.10 12.79
C GLN A 333 -5.63 -8.76 14.12
N ALA A 334 -4.34 -9.05 14.22
CA ALA A 334 -3.53 -8.76 15.39
C ALA A 334 -3.40 -7.24 15.64
N VAL A 335 -3.23 -6.44 14.56
CA VAL A 335 -3.19 -4.97 14.65
C VAL A 335 -4.52 -4.40 15.14
N HIS A 336 -5.65 -4.88 14.62
CA HIS A 336 -6.96 -4.46 15.10
C HIS A 336 -7.17 -4.79 16.58
N ALA A 337 -6.81 -6.00 16.99
CA ALA A 337 -6.90 -6.41 18.40
C ALA A 337 -6.02 -5.56 19.33
N PHE A 338 -4.81 -5.17 18.86
CA PHE A 338 -3.95 -4.26 19.60
C PHE A 338 -4.59 -2.87 19.72
N LEU A 339 -5.10 -2.30 18.63
CA LEU A 339 -5.78 -1.00 18.64
C LEU A 339 -7.01 -0.98 19.57
N GLU A 340 -7.66 -2.12 19.75
CA GLU A 340 -8.79 -2.32 20.69
C GLU A 340 -8.35 -2.71 22.11
N HIS A 341 -7.07 -2.65 22.44
CA HIS A 341 -6.49 -3.06 23.73
C HIS A 341 -6.76 -4.52 24.13
N ARG A 342 -7.01 -5.42 23.18
CA ARG A 342 -7.23 -6.85 23.41
C ARG A 342 -5.95 -7.69 23.26
N LEU A 343 -4.90 -7.12 22.70
CA LEU A 343 -3.62 -7.79 22.46
C LEU A 343 -2.47 -6.86 22.89
N PRO A 344 -1.42 -7.33 23.60
CA PRO A 344 -0.25 -6.53 23.87
C PRO A 344 0.57 -6.29 22.58
N TYR A 345 1.39 -5.24 22.56
CA TYR A 345 2.19 -4.84 21.40
C TYR A 345 3.04 -5.97 20.82
N LEU A 346 3.80 -6.67 21.66
CA LEU A 346 4.62 -7.79 21.23
C LEU A 346 3.79 -8.96 20.69
N GLY A 347 2.56 -9.10 21.17
CA GLY A 347 1.60 -10.10 20.71
C GLY A 347 1.25 -9.95 19.23
N ILE A 348 1.41 -8.77 18.61
CA ILE A 348 1.09 -8.57 17.19
C ILE A 348 1.89 -9.54 16.32
N VAL A 349 3.22 -9.47 16.36
CA VAL A 349 4.09 -10.31 15.51
C VAL A 349 4.13 -11.76 16.02
N ASP A 350 3.99 -11.97 17.33
CA ASP A 350 3.96 -13.32 17.90
C ASP A 350 2.70 -14.09 17.46
N THR A 351 1.51 -13.47 17.44
CA THR A 351 0.28 -14.07 16.88
C THR A 351 0.44 -14.41 15.41
N VAL A 352 1.02 -13.52 14.61
CA VAL A 352 1.26 -13.80 13.18
C VAL A 352 2.13 -15.04 13.00
N ARG A 353 3.21 -15.15 13.78
CA ARG A 353 4.09 -16.33 13.75
C ARG A 353 3.35 -17.60 14.14
N GLU A 354 2.58 -17.58 15.23
CA GLU A 354 1.83 -18.73 15.71
C GLU A 354 0.80 -19.21 14.69
N VAL A 355 0.07 -18.28 14.03
CA VAL A 355 -0.86 -18.62 12.93
C VAL A 355 -0.14 -19.30 11.77
N LEU A 356 1.02 -18.76 11.35
CA LEU A 356 1.83 -19.35 10.28
C LEU A 356 2.31 -20.76 10.66
N ASP A 357 2.80 -20.95 11.87
CA ASP A 357 3.28 -22.24 12.37
C ASP A 357 2.13 -23.28 12.42
N GLU A 358 0.92 -22.89 12.89
CA GLU A 358 -0.25 -23.75 12.91
C GLU A 358 -0.73 -24.14 11.50
N MET A 359 -0.57 -23.27 10.50
CA MET A 359 -1.03 -23.48 9.13
C MET A 359 0.03 -24.05 8.19
N ASP A 360 1.31 -24.07 8.56
CA ASP A 360 2.42 -24.41 7.67
C ASP A 360 2.23 -25.73 6.90
N ALA A 361 1.76 -26.78 7.57
CA ALA A 361 1.53 -28.07 6.91
C ALA A 361 0.47 -28.01 5.79
N GLU A 362 -0.55 -27.17 5.96
CA GLU A 362 -1.63 -26.97 4.98
C GLU A 362 -1.14 -26.09 3.81
N LEU A 363 -0.21 -25.16 4.07
CA LEU A 363 0.31 -24.21 3.10
C LEU A 363 1.39 -24.80 2.18
N ARG A 364 2.03 -25.91 2.56
CA ARG A 364 3.11 -26.57 1.80
C ARG A 364 2.66 -27.30 0.53
N GLY A 365 1.37 -27.35 0.23
CA GLY A 365 0.82 -28.01 -0.96
C GLY A 365 1.10 -27.21 -2.25
N ASN A 366 0.05 -26.84 -3.00
CA ASN A 366 0.19 -25.96 -4.15
C ASN A 366 0.63 -24.54 -3.70
N PRO A 367 1.80 -24.03 -4.13
CA PRO A 367 2.32 -22.74 -3.67
C PRO A 367 1.53 -21.53 -4.19
N LEU A 368 0.75 -21.70 -5.26
CA LEU A 368 -0.02 -20.64 -5.92
C LEU A 368 -1.51 -20.79 -5.65
N PHE A 369 -2.23 -19.69 -5.71
CA PHE A 369 -3.69 -19.68 -5.67
C PHE A 369 -4.28 -20.04 -7.04
N ALA A 370 -5.38 -20.79 -7.05
CA ALA A 370 -6.13 -21.04 -8.29
C ALA A 370 -7.07 -19.86 -8.63
N SER A 371 -7.53 -19.10 -7.63
CA SER A 371 -8.45 -17.97 -7.81
C SER A 371 -8.45 -17.01 -6.61
N VAL A 372 -9.07 -15.85 -6.78
CA VAL A 372 -9.27 -14.86 -5.71
C VAL A 372 -10.14 -15.42 -4.59
N GLU A 373 -11.13 -16.27 -4.91
CA GLU A 373 -11.98 -16.91 -3.92
C GLU A 373 -11.21 -17.89 -3.03
N GLU A 374 -10.22 -18.62 -3.60
CA GLU A 374 -9.34 -19.48 -2.80
C GLU A 374 -8.50 -18.64 -1.84
N MET A 375 -7.91 -17.55 -2.32
CA MET A 375 -7.15 -16.61 -1.50
C MET A 375 -8.01 -16.05 -0.37
N SER A 376 -9.21 -15.53 -0.69
CA SER A 376 -10.13 -14.95 0.29
C SER A 376 -10.56 -15.94 1.37
N ARG A 377 -10.78 -17.21 1.01
CA ARG A 377 -11.08 -18.27 2.00
C ARG A 377 -9.89 -18.50 2.93
N LEU A 378 -8.68 -18.61 2.37
CA LEU A 378 -7.47 -18.81 3.19
C LEU A 378 -7.24 -17.64 4.15
N GLU A 379 -7.44 -16.40 3.70
CA GLU A 379 -7.35 -15.23 4.57
C GLU A 379 -8.40 -15.26 5.70
N GLN A 380 -9.65 -15.68 5.40
CA GLN A 380 -10.68 -15.83 6.42
C GLN A 380 -10.31 -16.89 7.47
N GLU A 381 -9.74 -18.02 7.04
CA GLU A 381 -9.22 -19.04 7.93
C GLU A 381 -8.08 -18.52 8.81
N ALA A 382 -7.15 -17.78 8.23
CA ALA A 382 -6.05 -17.15 8.96
C ALA A 382 -6.54 -16.13 10.00
N ARG A 383 -7.52 -15.30 9.65
CA ARG A 383 -8.15 -14.35 10.58
C ARG A 383 -8.86 -15.07 11.72
N ALA A 384 -9.61 -16.14 11.43
CA ALA A 384 -10.28 -16.94 12.46
C ALA A 384 -9.30 -17.61 13.43
N ARG A 385 -8.14 -18.09 12.94
CA ARG A 385 -7.08 -18.63 13.81
C ARG A 385 -6.43 -17.55 14.66
N ALA A 386 -6.14 -16.39 14.07
CA ALA A 386 -5.62 -15.24 14.81
C ALA A 386 -6.59 -14.82 15.94
N ASP A 387 -7.88 -14.69 15.65
CA ASP A 387 -8.90 -14.38 16.66
C ASP A 387 -8.97 -15.41 17.78
N LYS A 388 -8.85 -16.69 17.46
CA LYS A 388 -8.82 -17.76 18.45
C LYS A 388 -7.59 -17.66 19.37
N LEU A 389 -6.43 -17.26 18.84
CA LEU A 389 -5.21 -17.05 19.63
C LEU A 389 -5.32 -15.81 20.51
N ILE A 390 -5.85 -14.71 19.97
CA ILE A 390 -6.04 -13.43 20.67
C ILE A 390 -7.03 -13.56 21.85
N ASN A 391 -8.03 -14.44 21.75
CA ASN A 391 -9.07 -14.60 22.76
C ASN A 391 -8.79 -15.75 23.76
N LYS A 392 -7.60 -16.39 23.73
CA LYS A 392 -7.14 -17.35 24.74
C LYS A 392 -6.66 -16.64 25.99
#